data_bdc2c88c170577f42e3e8c544f97eb7a
#
_entry.id   bdc2c88c170577f42e3e8c544f97eb7a
#
_cell.length_a   1.000
_cell.length_b   1.000
_cell.length_c   1.000
_cell.angle_alpha   90.00
_cell.angle_beta   90.00
_cell.angle_gamma   90.00
#
_symmetry.space_group_name_H-M   'P 1'
#
loop_
_entity.id
_entity.type
_entity.pdbx_description
1 polymer ?
#
loop_
_entity_poly.entity_id
_entity_poly.type
_entity_poly.pdbx_seq_one_letter_code
_entity_poly.pdbx_strand_id
1 'polypeptide(L)'
;VDKVWLCNSGTEANEAALKFARSATGNSKIIATKRGFHGRTMGALATTWKDKYKKPYEPLMGDVEFVPYGDADAMAEAVDDDTAAVIIEPVQGEGGINPGRKEYLQRVRVETATSGAALIFDEVQTGMGRTGTLWASEWADVVPDMVTSAKGLGNGLPIGATLCRDWIAEDYGSHASTFSGGPVISAAAHATVSTIVDEELPAHAAEIGDYMMGEIEAAVEEQDLPVRDVRGNGLMVGVETKRGANRVLRELALEHQVLALPAGRTVVRLLPPLTIDKGHVDTVVGALTEALS
;
A
#
# COMPACT_ATOMS: atom_id res chain seq x y z
N VAL A 1 9.51 -12.00 -10.15
CA VAL A 1 9.83 -12.62 -8.85
C VAL A 1 10.03 -14.10 -9.03
N ASP A 2 10.95 -14.67 -8.26
CA ASP A 2 11.45 -16.02 -8.51
C ASP A 2 11.05 -16.99 -7.39
N LYS A 3 10.86 -16.47 -6.18
CA LYS A 3 10.44 -17.24 -5.00
C LYS A 3 9.41 -16.53 -4.16
N VAL A 4 8.57 -17.29 -3.44
CA VAL A 4 7.53 -16.79 -2.56
C VAL A 4 7.71 -17.41 -1.17
N TRP A 5 7.74 -16.56 -0.15
CA TRP A 5 7.60 -16.97 1.23
C TRP A 5 6.22 -16.60 1.74
N LEU A 6 5.48 -17.56 2.30
CA LEU A 6 4.14 -17.34 2.81
C LEU A 6 4.16 -17.04 4.32
N CYS A 7 3.20 -16.22 4.76
CA CYS A 7 2.97 -15.86 6.16
C CYS A 7 1.46 -15.62 6.41
N ASN A 8 1.09 -14.98 7.52
CA ASN A 8 -0.31 -14.86 7.91
C ASN A 8 -0.84 -13.42 7.85
N SER A 9 0.03 -12.45 7.62
CA SER A 9 -0.35 -11.02 7.63
C SER A 9 0.66 -10.16 6.87
N GLY A 10 0.26 -8.93 6.51
CA GLY A 10 1.15 -7.97 5.86
C GLY A 10 2.31 -7.52 6.75
N THR A 11 2.11 -7.43 8.07
CA THR A 11 3.21 -7.09 8.98
C THR A 11 4.27 -8.20 9.02
N GLU A 12 3.86 -9.48 9.00
CA GLU A 12 4.80 -10.61 8.90
C GLU A 12 5.52 -10.63 7.54
N ALA A 13 4.82 -10.29 6.46
CA ALA A 13 5.44 -10.17 5.14
C ALA A 13 6.53 -9.09 5.14
N ASN A 14 6.26 -7.93 5.73
CA ASN A 14 7.24 -6.85 5.87
C ASN A 14 8.40 -7.23 6.81
N GLU A 15 8.15 -7.91 7.94
CA GLU A 15 9.22 -8.45 8.79
C GLU A 15 10.13 -9.40 8.03
N ALA A 16 9.56 -10.29 7.21
CA ALA A 16 10.34 -11.20 6.37
C ALA A 16 11.18 -10.42 5.36
N ALA A 17 10.58 -9.45 4.65
CA ALA A 17 11.28 -8.63 3.67
C ALA A 17 12.47 -7.88 4.27
N LEU A 18 12.29 -7.25 5.44
CA LEU A 18 13.36 -6.55 6.16
C LEU A 18 14.51 -7.50 6.57
N LYS A 19 14.17 -8.70 7.06
CA LYS A 19 15.16 -9.72 7.42
C LYS A 19 15.92 -10.24 6.21
N PHE A 20 15.21 -10.53 5.13
CA PHE A 20 15.81 -11.06 3.90
C PHE A 20 16.73 -10.03 3.25
N ALA A 21 16.34 -8.75 3.21
CA ALA A 21 17.20 -7.68 2.73
C ALA A 21 18.51 -7.59 3.54
N ARG A 22 18.41 -7.58 4.87
CA ARG A 22 19.60 -7.54 5.74
C ARG A 22 20.50 -8.77 5.57
N SER A 23 19.91 -9.95 5.38
CA SER A 23 20.67 -11.19 5.14
C SER A 23 21.40 -11.15 3.82
N ALA A 24 20.70 -10.78 2.75
CA ALA A 24 21.23 -10.79 1.39
C ALA A 24 22.28 -9.71 1.13
N THR A 25 22.14 -8.52 1.74
CA THR A 25 23.08 -7.40 1.57
C THR A 25 24.22 -7.40 2.59
N GLY A 26 24.03 -8.02 3.75
CA GLY A 26 24.94 -7.92 4.90
C GLY A 26 24.87 -6.58 5.64
N ASN A 27 24.01 -5.65 5.20
CA ASN A 27 23.85 -4.31 5.74
C ASN A 27 22.71 -4.24 6.77
N SER A 28 22.60 -3.12 7.52
CA SER A 28 21.57 -2.97 8.55
C SER A 28 20.62 -1.79 8.34
N LYS A 29 21.06 -0.74 7.64
CA LYS A 29 20.30 0.49 7.45
C LYS A 29 19.08 0.26 6.57
N ILE A 30 17.90 0.70 7.06
CA ILE A 30 16.65 0.67 6.31
C ILE A 30 16.17 2.11 6.08
N ILE A 31 15.83 2.42 4.85
CA ILE A 31 15.20 3.69 4.51
C ILE A 31 13.70 3.45 4.32
N ALA A 32 12.89 4.25 5.01
CA ALA A 32 11.43 4.26 4.88
C ALA A 32 10.96 5.69 4.58
N THR A 33 9.68 5.87 4.26
CA THR A 33 9.17 7.19 3.91
C THR A 33 8.29 7.79 5.01
N LYS A 34 8.36 9.11 5.18
CA LYS A 34 7.42 9.85 6.02
C LYS A 34 5.98 9.56 5.57
N ARG A 35 5.08 9.38 6.55
CA ARG A 35 3.68 8.94 6.38
C ARG A 35 3.50 7.48 5.97
N GLY A 36 4.58 6.70 5.77
CA GLY A 36 4.51 5.26 5.47
C GLY A 36 3.91 4.45 6.62
N PHE A 37 3.26 3.33 6.28
CA PHE A 37 2.72 2.37 7.24
C PHE A 37 3.00 0.95 6.77
N HIS A 38 3.84 0.22 7.53
CA HIS A 38 4.29 -1.12 7.15
C HIS A 38 3.91 -2.21 8.14
N GLY A 39 3.24 -1.85 9.24
CA GLY A 39 2.77 -2.80 10.24
C GLY A 39 3.02 -2.37 11.68
N ARG A 40 2.77 -3.30 12.62
CA ARG A 40 2.84 -3.03 14.07
C ARG A 40 3.64 -4.06 14.86
N THR A 41 4.31 -5.00 14.23
CA THR A 41 5.35 -5.83 14.84
C THR A 41 6.64 -5.03 14.94
N MET A 42 7.62 -5.47 15.70
CA MET A 42 8.76 -4.63 16.12
C MET A 42 9.56 -4.03 14.94
N GLY A 43 9.89 -4.82 13.92
CA GLY A 43 10.62 -4.34 12.74
C GLY A 43 9.74 -3.51 11.80
N ALA A 44 8.54 -4.01 11.46
CA ALA A 44 7.58 -3.29 10.63
C ALA A 44 7.11 -1.98 11.29
N LEU A 45 7.00 -1.95 12.63
CA LEU A 45 6.68 -0.75 13.38
C LEU A 45 7.82 0.27 13.35
N ALA A 46 9.06 -0.19 13.37
CA ALA A 46 10.23 0.68 13.24
C ALA A 46 10.22 1.46 11.93
N THR A 47 9.76 0.84 10.83
CA THR A 47 9.63 1.45 9.50
C THR A 47 8.30 2.20 9.28
N THR A 48 7.35 2.16 10.24
CA THR A 48 6.10 2.92 10.22
C THR A 48 6.33 4.33 10.77
N TRP A 49 5.85 5.38 10.06
CA TRP A 49 6.17 6.78 10.38
C TRP A 49 5.57 7.30 11.68
N LYS A 50 4.29 7.02 11.96
CA LYS A 50 3.53 7.71 13.03
C LYS A 50 4.07 7.40 14.44
N ASP A 51 4.65 8.37 15.11
CA ASP A 51 5.19 8.29 16.48
C ASP A 51 4.19 7.74 17.50
N LYS A 52 2.90 8.07 17.38
CA LYS A 52 1.88 7.57 18.31
C LYS A 52 1.77 6.05 18.35
N TYR A 53 2.24 5.37 17.29
CA TYR A 53 2.28 3.91 17.24
C TYR A 53 3.58 3.35 17.80
N LYS A 54 4.69 4.11 17.71
CA LYS A 54 6.05 3.69 18.08
C LYS A 54 6.39 3.93 19.54
N LYS A 55 6.14 5.15 20.04
CA LYS A 55 6.54 5.61 21.38
C LYS A 55 6.27 4.63 22.54
N PRO A 56 5.11 3.95 22.63
CA PRO A 56 4.86 3.01 23.72
C PRO A 56 5.73 1.76 23.72
N TYR A 57 6.43 1.49 22.60
CA TYR A 57 7.16 0.23 22.36
C TYR A 57 8.66 0.45 22.10
N GLU A 58 9.15 1.66 22.27
CA GLU A 58 10.58 1.98 22.14
C GLU A 58 11.42 1.34 23.26
N PRO A 59 12.66 0.88 22.98
CA PRO A 59 13.34 1.00 21.69
C PRO A 59 12.87 -0.07 20.67
N LEU A 60 12.72 0.35 19.42
CA LEU A 60 12.42 -0.53 18.28
C LEU A 60 13.72 -0.96 17.57
N MET A 61 13.60 -1.64 16.42
CA MET A 61 14.72 -1.94 15.54
C MET A 61 15.43 -0.63 15.17
N GLY A 62 16.74 -0.55 15.40
CA GLY A 62 17.58 0.60 15.04
C GLY A 62 17.87 0.67 13.54
N ASP A 63 18.64 1.69 13.14
CA ASP A 63 19.08 1.95 11.77
C ASP A 63 17.93 2.15 10.76
N VAL A 64 16.89 2.89 11.15
CA VAL A 64 15.80 3.28 10.26
C VAL A 64 15.83 4.78 10.05
N GLU A 65 16.01 5.19 8.80
CA GLU A 65 15.97 6.58 8.36
C GLU A 65 14.66 6.88 7.60
N PHE A 66 14.09 8.08 7.82
CA PHE A 66 12.85 8.50 7.16
C PHE A 66 13.07 9.69 6.26
N VAL A 67 12.82 9.51 4.97
CA VAL A 67 12.85 10.57 3.96
C VAL A 67 11.44 11.04 3.57
N PRO A 68 11.27 12.27 3.05
CA PRO A 68 9.97 12.70 2.50
C PRO A 68 9.54 11.80 1.33
N TYR A 69 8.26 11.41 1.32
CA TYR A 69 7.69 10.67 0.19
C TYR A 69 7.57 11.56 -1.04
N GLY A 70 7.99 11.06 -2.20
CA GLY A 70 7.97 11.81 -3.46
C GLY A 70 9.18 12.71 -3.69
N ASP A 71 10.11 12.79 -2.74
CA ASP A 71 11.36 13.54 -2.84
C ASP A 71 12.49 12.61 -3.29
N ALA A 72 12.80 12.66 -4.59
CA ALA A 72 13.81 11.79 -5.18
C ALA A 72 15.24 12.17 -4.76
N ASP A 73 15.48 13.46 -4.53
CA ASP A 73 16.81 13.95 -4.14
C ASP A 73 17.11 13.55 -2.69
N ALA A 74 16.15 13.73 -1.78
CA ALA A 74 16.29 13.27 -0.40
C ALA A 74 16.46 11.73 -0.33
N MET A 75 15.83 10.98 -1.23
CA MET A 75 16.04 9.53 -1.32
C MET A 75 17.45 9.20 -1.79
N ALA A 76 17.95 9.88 -2.82
CA ALA A 76 19.28 9.69 -3.36
C ALA A 76 20.40 10.05 -2.35
N GLU A 77 20.18 11.09 -1.52
CA GLU A 77 21.09 11.46 -0.44
C GLU A 77 21.12 10.43 0.70
N ALA A 78 19.99 9.78 0.99
CA ALA A 78 19.86 8.83 2.08
C ALA A 78 20.36 7.42 1.75
N VAL A 79 20.25 7.00 0.46
CA VAL A 79 20.72 5.68 0.01
C VAL A 79 22.23 5.68 -0.15
N ASP A 80 22.91 4.77 0.56
CA ASP A 80 24.36 4.62 0.55
C ASP A 80 24.78 3.14 0.58
N ASP A 81 26.09 2.88 0.64
CA ASP A 81 26.66 1.52 0.63
C ASP A 81 26.33 0.71 1.90
N ASP A 82 25.89 1.36 3.00
CA ASP A 82 25.44 0.70 4.24
C ASP A 82 23.93 0.41 4.23
N THR A 83 23.22 0.80 3.19
CA THR A 83 21.77 0.60 3.06
C THR A 83 21.44 -0.85 2.72
N ALA A 84 20.69 -1.52 3.59
CA ALA A 84 20.17 -2.86 3.33
C ALA A 84 18.93 -2.82 2.42
N ALA A 85 18.00 -1.90 2.68
CA ALA A 85 16.80 -1.76 1.86
C ALA A 85 16.17 -0.38 1.93
N VAL A 86 15.43 -0.07 0.88
CA VAL A 86 14.36 0.95 0.88
C VAL A 86 13.02 0.22 0.90
N ILE A 87 12.15 0.54 1.87
CA ILE A 87 10.77 0.06 1.93
C ILE A 87 9.80 1.21 1.63
N ILE A 88 8.91 1.01 0.66
CA ILE A 88 8.01 2.05 0.17
C ILE A 88 6.67 1.47 -0.28
N GLU A 89 5.57 2.19 0.01
CA GLU A 89 4.26 1.93 -0.60
C GLU A 89 4.21 2.63 -1.97
N PRO A 90 3.84 1.98 -3.07
CA PRO A 90 3.63 2.68 -4.35
C PRO A 90 2.53 3.76 -4.29
N VAL A 91 1.49 3.52 -3.48
CA VAL A 91 0.51 4.52 -3.04
C VAL A 91 0.43 4.45 -1.52
N GLN A 92 0.76 5.52 -0.82
CA GLN A 92 0.65 5.56 0.64
C GLN A 92 -0.82 5.50 1.07
N GLY A 93 -1.26 4.39 1.65
CA GLY A 93 -2.63 4.18 2.07
C GLY A 93 -3.01 4.97 3.32
N GLU A 94 -2.44 4.61 4.45
CA GLU A 94 -2.68 5.25 5.76
C GLU A 94 -2.16 6.69 5.83
N GLY A 95 -1.22 7.04 4.96
CA GLY A 95 -0.61 8.34 4.84
C GLY A 95 -1.50 9.42 4.21
N GLY A 96 -2.59 9.03 3.53
CA GLY A 96 -3.53 9.98 2.91
C GLY A 96 -3.88 9.69 1.45
N ILE A 97 -3.77 8.47 1.00
CA ILE A 97 -3.90 8.08 -0.42
C ILE A 97 -3.00 8.98 -1.28
N ASN A 98 -1.71 8.79 -1.13
CA ASN A 98 -0.72 9.57 -1.88
C ASN A 98 -0.06 8.66 -2.94
N PRO A 99 -0.47 8.74 -4.23
CA PRO A 99 0.22 8.03 -5.29
C PRO A 99 1.64 8.55 -5.48
N GLY A 100 2.61 7.65 -5.57
CA GLY A 100 3.96 7.98 -6.01
C GLY A 100 3.98 8.30 -7.49
N ARG A 101 4.67 9.38 -7.88
CA ARG A 101 4.89 9.63 -9.30
C ARG A 101 5.77 8.53 -9.89
N LYS A 102 5.49 8.14 -11.12
CA LYS A 102 6.25 7.09 -11.82
C LYS A 102 7.76 7.39 -11.82
N GLU A 103 8.13 8.62 -12.13
CA GLU A 103 9.54 9.06 -12.20
C GLU A 103 10.23 8.97 -10.83
N TYR A 104 9.50 9.26 -9.74
CA TYR A 104 10.02 9.12 -8.38
C TYR A 104 10.30 7.65 -8.05
N LEU A 105 9.33 6.76 -8.31
CA LEU A 105 9.49 5.32 -8.03
C LEU A 105 10.62 4.70 -8.87
N GLN A 106 10.75 5.11 -10.13
CA GLN A 106 11.85 4.70 -11.01
C GLN A 106 13.20 5.21 -10.49
N ARG A 107 13.26 6.46 -10.00
CA ARG A 107 14.49 6.99 -9.41
C ARG A 107 14.89 6.21 -8.16
N VAL A 108 13.94 5.88 -7.27
CA VAL A 108 14.20 5.01 -6.11
C VAL A 108 14.80 3.66 -6.55
N ARG A 109 14.28 3.05 -7.64
CA ARG A 109 14.84 1.81 -8.21
C ARG A 109 16.29 1.98 -8.67
N VAL A 110 16.60 3.11 -9.32
CA VAL A 110 17.96 3.38 -9.79
C VAL A 110 18.94 3.52 -8.62
N GLU A 111 18.56 4.29 -7.59
CA GLU A 111 19.43 4.50 -6.41
C GLU A 111 19.69 3.20 -5.67
N THR A 112 18.65 2.39 -5.41
CA THR A 112 18.82 1.10 -4.74
C THR A 112 19.65 0.12 -5.57
N ALA A 113 19.47 0.09 -6.89
CA ALA A 113 20.27 -0.76 -7.76
C ALA A 113 21.76 -0.34 -7.80
N THR A 114 22.03 0.95 -7.70
CA THR A 114 23.39 1.51 -7.75
C THR A 114 24.15 1.22 -6.45
N SER A 115 23.49 1.31 -5.30
CA SER A 115 24.11 1.05 -3.99
C SER A 115 24.14 -0.44 -3.61
N GLY A 116 23.45 -1.31 -4.35
CA GLY A 116 23.27 -2.71 -3.98
C GLY A 116 22.22 -2.96 -2.88
N ALA A 117 21.46 -1.93 -2.50
CA ALA A 117 20.35 -2.06 -1.56
C ALA A 117 19.14 -2.75 -2.20
N ALA A 118 18.34 -3.47 -1.40
CA ALA A 118 17.10 -4.07 -1.87
C ALA A 118 15.98 -3.02 -1.96
N LEU A 119 15.19 -3.04 -3.03
CA LEU A 119 13.94 -2.30 -3.12
C LEU A 119 12.76 -3.19 -2.71
N ILE A 120 12.06 -2.80 -1.66
CA ILE A 120 10.85 -3.46 -1.17
C ILE A 120 9.64 -2.59 -1.51
N PHE A 121 8.74 -3.08 -2.37
CA PHE A 121 7.43 -2.50 -2.54
C PHE A 121 6.44 -3.16 -1.58
N ASP A 122 5.96 -2.38 -0.61
CA ASP A 122 4.83 -2.78 0.24
C ASP A 122 3.52 -2.63 -0.55
N GLU A 123 3.11 -3.72 -1.15
CA GLU A 123 1.86 -3.81 -1.92
C GLU A 123 0.74 -4.51 -1.13
N VAL A 124 0.83 -4.50 0.19
CA VAL A 124 -0.21 -5.03 1.08
C VAL A 124 -1.57 -4.34 0.85
N GLN A 125 -1.56 -3.08 0.44
CA GLN A 125 -2.79 -2.33 0.14
C GLN A 125 -2.98 -2.05 -1.35
N THR A 126 -1.91 -1.91 -2.11
CA THR A 126 -1.94 -1.51 -3.53
C THR A 126 -2.06 -2.68 -4.49
N GLY A 127 -1.61 -3.87 -4.09
CA GLY A 127 -1.62 -5.07 -4.93
C GLY A 127 -2.99 -5.73 -5.09
N MET A 128 -3.02 -6.87 -5.73
CA MET A 128 -4.23 -7.66 -6.01
C MET A 128 -5.29 -6.90 -6.80
N GLY A 129 -4.87 -6.16 -7.82
CA GLY A 129 -5.79 -5.47 -8.72
C GLY A 129 -6.25 -4.08 -8.25
N ARG A 130 -5.99 -3.71 -6.99
CA ARG A 130 -6.56 -2.52 -6.34
C ARG A 130 -6.30 -1.21 -7.09
N THR A 131 -5.12 -1.04 -7.65
CA THR A 131 -4.68 0.20 -8.31
C THR A 131 -4.78 0.18 -9.83
N GLY A 132 -5.52 -0.78 -10.39
CA GLY A 132 -5.73 -0.88 -11.84
C GLY A 132 -4.80 -1.83 -12.57
N THR A 133 -3.80 -2.40 -11.90
CA THR A 133 -2.92 -3.47 -12.35
C THR A 133 -2.84 -4.54 -11.27
N LEU A 134 -2.38 -5.77 -11.58
CA LEU A 134 -2.26 -6.81 -10.56
C LEU A 134 -1.34 -6.36 -9.42
N TRP A 135 -0.21 -5.76 -9.77
CA TRP A 135 0.71 -5.09 -8.85
C TRP A 135 0.90 -3.63 -9.26
N ALA A 136 0.96 -2.73 -8.29
CA ALA A 136 1.22 -1.31 -8.57
C ALA A 136 2.60 -1.07 -9.21
N SER A 137 3.54 -1.96 -9.00
CA SER A 137 4.84 -1.97 -9.67
C SER A 137 4.73 -1.99 -11.21
N GLU A 138 3.66 -2.56 -11.77
CA GLU A 138 3.43 -2.63 -13.21
C GLU A 138 3.16 -1.24 -13.82
N TRP A 139 2.22 -0.45 -13.25
CA TRP A 139 1.97 0.91 -13.76
C TRP A 139 3.13 1.87 -13.46
N ALA A 140 3.90 1.62 -12.40
CA ALA A 140 5.11 2.37 -12.10
C ALA A 140 6.25 2.03 -13.07
N ASP A 141 6.17 0.91 -13.80
CA ASP A 141 7.23 0.37 -14.64
C ASP A 141 8.54 0.19 -13.84
N VAL A 142 8.39 -0.41 -12.65
CA VAL A 142 9.48 -0.71 -11.72
C VAL A 142 9.43 -2.17 -11.35
N VAL A 143 10.57 -2.85 -11.44
CA VAL A 143 10.72 -4.22 -10.92
C VAL A 143 11.46 -4.15 -9.58
N PRO A 144 10.75 -4.25 -8.42
CA PRO A 144 11.39 -4.27 -7.13
C PRO A 144 12.11 -5.60 -6.87
N ASP A 145 12.96 -5.65 -5.87
CA ASP A 145 13.62 -6.88 -5.45
C ASP A 145 12.71 -7.74 -4.59
N MET A 146 11.81 -7.09 -3.86
CA MET A 146 10.74 -7.76 -3.10
C MET A 146 9.41 -7.03 -3.22
N VAL A 147 8.33 -7.82 -3.23
CA VAL A 147 6.95 -7.34 -3.09
C VAL A 147 6.35 -8.01 -1.86
N THR A 148 5.73 -7.23 -0.97
CA THR A 148 4.95 -7.77 0.14
C THR A 148 3.46 -7.64 -0.15
N SER A 149 2.71 -8.69 0.14
CA SER A 149 1.27 -8.77 -0.13
C SER A 149 0.51 -9.39 1.05
N ALA A 150 -0.74 -8.99 1.20
CA ALA A 150 -1.70 -9.57 2.16
C ALA A 150 -3.12 -9.08 1.82
N LYS A 151 -3.95 -8.77 2.82
CA LYS A 151 -5.32 -8.21 2.68
C LYS A 151 -6.12 -8.88 1.55
N GLY A 152 -6.17 -8.27 0.36
CA GLY A 152 -6.87 -8.79 -0.81
C GLY A 152 -6.44 -10.18 -1.24
N LEU A 153 -5.21 -10.59 -0.96
CA LEU A 153 -4.68 -11.90 -1.32
C LEU A 153 -5.52 -13.06 -0.75
N GLY A 154 -6.03 -12.92 0.47
CA GLY A 154 -6.83 -13.96 1.15
C GLY A 154 -8.33 -13.72 1.13
N ASN A 155 -8.80 -12.61 0.55
CA ASN A 155 -10.21 -12.21 0.52
C ASN A 155 -10.92 -12.36 1.89
N GLY A 156 -10.27 -11.86 2.95
CA GLY A 156 -10.76 -11.91 4.32
C GLY A 156 -10.14 -13.00 5.20
N LEU A 157 -9.43 -13.96 4.63
CA LEU A 157 -8.67 -14.95 5.39
C LEU A 157 -7.22 -14.48 5.64
N PRO A 158 -6.61 -14.90 6.78
CA PRO A 158 -5.28 -14.41 7.16
C PRO A 158 -4.17 -15.07 6.34
N ILE A 159 -3.67 -14.37 5.35
CA ILE A 159 -2.49 -14.73 4.57
C ILE A 159 -1.68 -13.49 4.24
N GLY A 160 -0.38 -13.66 4.16
CA GLY A 160 0.56 -12.72 3.58
C GLY A 160 1.62 -13.45 2.78
N ALA A 161 2.32 -12.72 1.94
CA ALA A 161 3.38 -13.25 1.10
C ALA A 161 4.48 -12.20 0.94
N THR A 162 5.73 -12.67 0.90
CA THR A 162 6.88 -11.92 0.45
C THR A 162 7.41 -12.59 -0.81
N LEU A 163 7.30 -11.89 -1.93
CA LEU A 163 7.76 -12.33 -3.23
C LEU A 163 9.17 -11.77 -3.44
N CYS A 164 10.13 -12.61 -3.75
CA CYS A 164 11.53 -12.25 -3.81
C CYS A 164 12.15 -12.57 -5.17
N ARG A 165 13.16 -11.78 -5.56
CA ARG A 165 14.10 -12.16 -6.64
C ARG A 165 15.10 -13.19 -6.11
N ASP A 166 15.71 -13.95 -7.02
CA ASP A 166 16.63 -15.06 -6.68
C ASP A 166 17.76 -14.61 -5.75
N TRP A 167 18.41 -13.49 -6.03
CA TRP A 167 19.54 -13.02 -5.24
C TRP A 167 19.20 -12.70 -3.75
N ILE A 168 17.93 -12.32 -3.48
CA ILE A 168 17.41 -12.21 -2.10
C ILE A 168 17.12 -13.60 -1.52
N ALA A 169 16.55 -14.48 -2.35
CA ALA A 169 16.01 -15.75 -1.91
C ALA A 169 17.07 -16.83 -1.69
N GLU A 170 18.30 -16.62 -2.14
CA GLU A 170 19.42 -17.56 -1.92
C GLU A 170 19.83 -17.64 -0.45
N ASP A 171 19.59 -16.60 0.34
CA ASP A 171 20.07 -16.51 1.72
C ASP A 171 19.00 -16.02 2.73
N TYR A 172 17.74 -16.42 2.57
CA TYR A 172 16.75 -16.05 3.61
C TYR A 172 16.75 -16.98 4.84
N GLY A 173 17.65 -17.95 4.85
CA GLY A 173 18.05 -18.70 6.03
C GLY A 173 16.93 -19.48 6.73
N SER A 174 16.90 -19.36 8.05
CA SER A 174 16.02 -20.16 8.93
C SER A 174 14.71 -19.44 9.29
N HIS A 175 14.23 -18.46 8.50
CA HIS A 175 12.97 -17.78 8.77
C HIS A 175 11.79 -18.71 8.50
N ALA A 176 10.91 -18.89 9.48
CA ALA A 176 9.78 -19.80 9.42
C ALA A 176 8.55 -19.24 10.15
N SER A 177 7.39 -19.74 9.78
CA SER A 177 6.12 -19.47 10.45
C SER A 177 5.31 -20.76 10.50
N THR A 178 4.77 -21.10 11.68
CA THR A 178 4.11 -22.39 11.94
C THR A 178 2.87 -22.61 11.06
N PHE A 179 2.08 -21.57 10.83
CA PHE A 179 0.80 -21.67 10.12
C PHE A 179 0.83 -21.12 8.69
N SER A 180 1.99 -20.68 8.21
CA SER A 180 2.10 -20.13 6.87
C SER A 180 1.81 -21.19 5.79
N GLY A 181 1.06 -20.79 4.76
CA GLY A 181 0.76 -21.67 3.62
C GLY A 181 -0.09 -22.90 3.97
N GLY A 182 -0.89 -22.85 5.04
CA GLY A 182 -1.80 -23.92 5.39
C GLY A 182 -2.81 -24.23 4.26
N PRO A 183 -3.25 -25.50 4.07
CA PRO A 183 -4.01 -25.91 2.88
C PRO A 183 -5.30 -25.09 2.65
N VAL A 184 -6.06 -24.80 3.69
CA VAL A 184 -7.32 -24.04 3.60
C VAL A 184 -7.07 -22.61 3.13
N ILE A 185 -6.08 -21.95 3.73
CA ILE A 185 -5.74 -20.57 3.43
C ILE A 185 -5.14 -20.46 2.01
N SER A 186 -4.28 -21.41 1.63
CA SER A 186 -3.70 -21.46 0.29
C SER A 186 -4.76 -21.72 -0.78
N ALA A 187 -5.75 -22.56 -0.52
CA ALA A 187 -6.87 -22.79 -1.44
C ALA A 187 -7.72 -21.53 -1.63
N ALA A 188 -7.98 -20.79 -0.55
CA ALA A 188 -8.70 -19.51 -0.61
C ALA A 188 -7.90 -18.45 -1.39
N ALA A 189 -6.60 -18.32 -1.12
CA ALA A 189 -5.74 -17.38 -1.86
C ALA A 189 -5.65 -17.75 -3.35
N HIS A 190 -5.53 -19.04 -3.67
CA HIS A 190 -5.55 -19.50 -5.05
C HIS A 190 -6.86 -19.12 -5.75
N ALA A 191 -8.02 -19.40 -5.14
CA ALA A 191 -9.32 -19.02 -5.70
C ALA A 191 -9.42 -17.50 -5.90
N THR A 192 -8.96 -16.71 -4.92
CA THR A 192 -8.97 -15.24 -5.00
C THR A 192 -8.11 -14.73 -6.16
N VAL A 193 -6.86 -15.20 -6.26
CA VAL A 193 -5.95 -14.78 -7.33
C VAL A 193 -6.49 -15.22 -8.71
N SER A 194 -6.99 -16.45 -8.82
CA SER A 194 -7.61 -16.93 -10.08
C SER A 194 -8.78 -16.04 -10.49
N THR A 195 -9.71 -15.74 -9.58
CA THR A 195 -10.85 -14.85 -9.87
C THR A 195 -10.39 -13.46 -10.33
N ILE A 196 -9.41 -12.87 -9.63
CA ILE A 196 -8.87 -11.55 -9.99
C ILE A 196 -8.30 -11.55 -11.41
N VAL A 197 -7.58 -12.62 -11.78
CA VAL A 197 -6.93 -12.73 -13.10
C VAL A 197 -7.93 -13.11 -14.17
N ASP A 198 -8.74 -14.14 -13.94
CA ASP A 198 -9.65 -14.71 -14.93
C ASP A 198 -10.81 -13.75 -15.29
N GLU A 199 -11.24 -12.93 -14.32
CA GLU A 199 -12.29 -11.92 -14.52
C GLU A 199 -11.73 -10.53 -14.86
N GLU A 200 -10.43 -10.40 -15.11
CA GLU A 200 -9.74 -9.14 -15.48
C GLU A 200 -10.05 -7.98 -14.51
N LEU A 201 -10.22 -8.28 -13.21
CA LEU A 201 -10.60 -7.29 -12.19
C LEU A 201 -9.63 -6.11 -12.07
N PRO A 202 -8.31 -6.22 -12.36
CA PRO A 202 -7.44 -5.05 -12.39
C PRO A 202 -7.86 -4.02 -13.44
N ALA A 203 -8.17 -4.43 -14.66
CA ALA A 203 -8.63 -3.53 -15.71
C ALA A 203 -10.00 -2.91 -15.37
N HIS A 204 -10.90 -3.70 -14.80
CA HIS A 204 -12.18 -3.21 -14.26
C HIS A 204 -11.97 -2.16 -13.16
N ALA A 205 -11.04 -2.41 -12.23
CA ALA A 205 -10.72 -1.46 -11.17
C ALA A 205 -10.14 -0.15 -11.71
N ALA A 206 -9.37 -0.18 -12.80
CA ALA A 206 -8.91 1.02 -13.48
C ALA A 206 -10.09 1.82 -14.06
N GLU A 207 -10.97 1.17 -14.86
CA GLU A 207 -12.13 1.83 -15.48
C GLU A 207 -13.07 2.45 -14.43
N ILE A 208 -13.45 1.66 -13.42
CA ILE A 208 -14.40 2.13 -12.40
C ILE A 208 -13.76 3.16 -11.46
N GLY A 209 -12.45 3.06 -11.23
CA GLY A 209 -11.71 4.04 -10.44
C GLY A 209 -11.63 5.40 -11.14
N ASP A 210 -11.34 5.43 -12.44
CA ASP A 210 -11.32 6.65 -13.24
C ASP A 210 -12.73 7.28 -13.29
N TYR A 211 -13.76 6.47 -13.48
CA TYR A 211 -15.15 6.91 -13.42
C TYR A 211 -15.49 7.52 -12.05
N MET A 212 -15.13 6.84 -10.95
CA MET A 212 -15.38 7.32 -9.58
C MET A 212 -14.70 8.65 -9.31
N MET A 213 -13.44 8.80 -9.68
CA MET A 213 -12.70 10.06 -9.48
C MET A 213 -13.32 11.18 -10.30
N GLY A 214 -13.66 10.93 -11.56
CA GLY A 214 -14.30 11.91 -12.44
C GLY A 214 -15.65 12.39 -11.91
N GLU A 215 -16.52 11.49 -11.45
CA GLU A 215 -17.83 11.86 -10.88
C GLU A 215 -17.68 12.65 -9.56
N ILE A 216 -16.71 12.29 -8.71
CA ILE A 216 -16.44 13.06 -7.49
C ILE A 216 -15.92 14.45 -7.84
N GLU A 217 -14.99 14.58 -8.79
CA GLU A 217 -14.44 15.87 -9.22
C GLU A 217 -15.54 16.77 -9.82
N ALA A 218 -16.40 16.21 -10.67
CA ALA A 218 -17.54 16.91 -11.25
C ALA A 218 -18.51 17.41 -10.17
N ALA A 219 -18.88 16.59 -9.19
CA ALA A 219 -19.74 16.99 -8.08
C ALA A 219 -19.10 18.08 -7.21
N VAL A 220 -17.79 18.00 -6.98
CA VAL A 220 -17.03 19.01 -6.24
C VAL A 220 -17.06 20.36 -6.95
N GLU A 221 -16.88 20.39 -8.26
CA GLU A 221 -16.91 21.62 -9.06
C GLU A 221 -18.32 22.21 -9.15
N GLU A 222 -19.32 21.38 -9.49
CA GLU A 222 -20.71 21.82 -9.69
C GLU A 222 -21.34 22.40 -8.43
N GLN A 223 -21.00 21.88 -7.24
CA GLN A 223 -21.62 22.26 -5.97
C GLN A 223 -20.70 23.06 -5.04
N ASP A 224 -19.49 23.43 -5.50
CA ASP A 224 -18.46 24.12 -4.70
C ASP A 224 -18.22 23.45 -3.34
N LEU A 225 -18.07 22.13 -3.35
CA LEU A 225 -17.91 21.35 -2.13
C LEU A 225 -16.57 21.62 -1.43
N PRO A 226 -16.50 21.52 -0.08
CA PRO A 226 -15.30 21.83 0.68
C PRO A 226 -14.20 20.75 0.58
N VAL A 227 -13.86 20.38 -0.64
CA VAL A 227 -12.79 19.45 -0.99
C VAL A 227 -11.56 20.21 -1.44
N ARG A 228 -10.36 19.72 -1.11
CA ARG A 228 -9.07 20.28 -1.53
C ARG A 228 -8.52 19.55 -2.73
N ASP A 229 -8.70 18.24 -2.73
CA ASP A 229 -8.07 17.36 -3.71
C ASP A 229 -8.80 16.00 -3.77
N VAL A 230 -8.91 15.44 -4.97
CA VAL A 230 -9.35 14.07 -5.23
C VAL A 230 -8.18 13.37 -5.91
N ARG A 231 -7.75 12.23 -5.38
CA ARG A 231 -6.59 11.52 -5.89
C ARG A 231 -6.65 10.03 -5.64
N GLY A 232 -5.95 9.27 -6.44
CA GLY A 232 -5.91 7.81 -6.30
C GLY A 232 -5.38 7.13 -7.54
N ASN A 233 -5.44 5.80 -7.52
CA ASN A 233 -5.20 4.93 -8.67
C ASN A 233 -6.19 3.77 -8.58
N GLY A 234 -6.89 3.48 -9.66
CA GLY A 234 -7.93 2.45 -9.68
C GLY A 234 -8.96 2.67 -8.54
N LEU A 235 -9.33 1.61 -7.85
CA LEU A 235 -10.27 1.66 -6.73
C LEU A 235 -9.61 1.93 -5.37
N MET A 236 -8.55 2.72 -5.35
CA MET A 236 -7.90 3.27 -4.17
C MET A 236 -7.98 4.79 -4.23
N VAL A 237 -9.09 5.38 -3.76
CA VAL A 237 -9.42 6.79 -3.92
C VAL A 237 -9.43 7.53 -2.59
N GLY A 238 -8.88 8.73 -2.57
CA GLY A 238 -8.85 9.64 -1.44
C GLY A 238 -9.48 10.98 -1.76
N VAL A 239 -10.43 11.42 -0.94
CA VAL A 239 -11.06 12.73 -1.03
C VAL A 239 -10.59 13.58 0.15
N GLU A 240 -9.74 14.58 -0.11
CA GLU A 240 -9.18 15.44 0.91
C GLU A 240 -10.12 16.61 1.21
N THR A 241 -10.71 16.63 2.40
CA THR A 241 -11.68 17.64 2.82
C THR A 241 -11.00 18.85 3.46
N LYS A 242 -11.59 20.06 3.34
CA LYS A 242 -11.11 21.29 3.98
C LYS A 242 -11.31 21.29 5.49
N ARG A 243 -12.29 20.55 6.02
CA ARG A 243 -12.74 20.61 7.43
C ARG A 243 -12.45 19.36 8.26
N GLY A 244 -11.80 18.36 7.71
CA GLY A 244 -11.53 17.07 8.35
C GLY A 244 -12.55 15.98 8.02
N ALA A 245 -12.09 14.73 7.94
CA ALA A 245 -12.86 13.60 7.42
C ALA A 245 -13.90 13.02 8.40
N ASN A 246 -13.70 13.15 9.72
CA ASN A 246 -14.49 12.41 10.71
C ASN A 246 -16.00 12.71 10.66
N ARG A 247 -16.39 13.98 10.39
CA ARG A 247 -17.83 14.34 10.26
C ARG A 247 -18.43 13.62 9.06
N VAL A 248 -17.77 13.73 7.91
CA VAL A 248 -18.21 13.15 6.65
C VAL A 248 -18.31 11.62 6.77
N LEU A 249 -17.30 10.96 7.36
CA LEU A 249 -17.31 9.52 7.58
C LEU A 249 -18.48 9.06 8.45
N ARG A 250 -18.79 9.82 9.50
CA ARG A 250 -19.92 9.52 10.39
C ARG A 250 -21.26 9.66 9.65
N GLU A 251 -21.42 10.72 8.87
CA GLU A 251 -22.63 11.00 8.10
C GLU A 251 -22.85 9.95 7.01
N LEU A 252 -21.81 9.62 6.24
CA LEU A 252 -21.84 8.52 5.27
C LEU A 252 -22.32 7.20 5.90
N ALA A 253 -21.79 6.86 7.08
CA ALA A 253 -22.14 5.61 7.75
C ALA A 253 -23.57 5.57 8.31
N LEU A 254 -24.04 6.67 8.96
CA LEU A 254 -25.28 6.68 9.71
C LEU A 254 -26.49 7.05 8.85
N GLU A 255 -26.32 8.00 7.93
CA GLU A 255 -27.44 8.52 7.13
C GLU A 255 -27.52 7.84 5.75
N HIS A 256 -26.35 7.47 5.17
CA HIS A 256 -26.28 6.93 3.80
C HIS A 256 -25.90 5.45 3.74
N GLN A 257 -25.60 4.80 4.87
CA GLN A 257 -25.17 3.38 4.93
C GLN A 257 -23.91 3.08 4.08
N VAL A 258 -23.08 4.08 3.85
CA VAL A 258 -21.80 3.98 3.14
C VAL A 258 -20.66 3.93 4.14
N LEU A 259 -19.91 2.83 4.16
CA LEU A 259 -18.75 2.66 5.03
C LEU A 259 -17.47 3.09 4.29
N ALA A 260 -16.84 4.15 4.77
CA ALA A 260 -15.55 4.61 4.31
C ALA A 260 -14.57 4.72 5.49
N LEU A 261 -13.29 4.91 5.21
CA LEU A 261 -12.23 4.91 6.21
C LEU A 261 -11.46 6.23 6.21
N PRO A 262 -10.91 6.67 7.34
CA PRO A 262 -10.00 7.82 7.35
C PRO A 262 -8.62 7.45 6.82
N ALA A 263 -7.97 8.36 6.09
CA ALA A 263 -6.54 8.34 5.87
C ALA A 263 -5.93 9.66 6.35
N GLY A 264 -5.26 9.61 7.49
CA GLY A 264 -4.87 10.83 8.21
C GLY A 264 -6.05 11.54 8.89
N ARG A 265 -6.06 12.88 8.86
CA ARG A 265 -7.08 13.72 9.53
C ARG A 265 -8.15 14.27 8.58
N THR A 266 -7.80 14.43 7.32
CA THR A 266 -8.58 15.19 6.34
C THR A 266 -9.08 14.38 5.17
N VAL A 267 -8.60 13.13 4.98
CA VAL A 267 -8.92 12.33 3.81
C VAL A 267 -9.98 11.28 4.14
N VAL A 268 -11.06 11.29 3.39
CA VAL A 268 -12.02 10.19 3.26
C VAL A 268 -11.43 9.21 2.26
N ARG A 269 -11.19 7.98 2.69
CA ARG A 269 -10.58 6.92 1.88
C ARG A 269 -11.63 5.94 1.43
N LEU A 270 -11.79 5.78 0.12
CA LEU A 270 -12.69 4.85 -0.53
C LEU A 270 -11.88 3.64 -1.04
N LEU A 271 -12.23 2.45 -0.56
CA LEU A 271 -11.62 1.17 -0.92
C LEU A 271 -12.74 0.14 -1.15
N PRO A 272 -13.58 0.33 -2.16
CA PRO A 272 -14.70 -0.57 -2.40
C PRO A 272 -14.22 -1.95 -2.87
N PRO A 273 -15.09 -2.98 -2.89
CA PRO A 273 -14.79 -4.23 -3.58
C PRO A 273 -14.39 -4.00 -5.04
N LEU A 274 -13.52 -4.85 -5.60
CA LEU A 274 -13.10 -4.73 -7.01
C LEU A 274 -14.24 -4.95 -7.99
N THR A 275 -15.34 -5.56 -7.56
CA THR A 275 -16.50 -5.97 -8.35
C THR A 275 -17.64 -4.96 -8.36
N ILE A 276 -17.46 -3.73 -7.85
CA ILE A 276 -18.49 -2.69 -7.93
C ILE A 276 -18.69 -2.22 -9.36
N ASP A 277 -19.88 -1.71 -9.65
CA ASP A 277 -20.25 -1.09 -10.93
C ASP A 277 -20.48 0.42 -10.80
N LYS A 278 -20.80 1.08 -11.92
CA LYS A 278 -21.09 2.52 -11.98
C LYS A 278 -22.28 2.92 -11.10
N GLY A 279 -23.30 2.07 -10.97
CA GLY A 279 -24.45 2.35 -10.11
C GLY A 279 -24.10 2.41 -8.62
N HIS A 280 -23.15 1.58 -8.18
CA HIS A 280 -22.58 1.68 -6.83
C HIS A 280 -21.77 2.97 -6.67
N VAL A 281 -21.01 3.36 -7.69
CA VAL A 281 -20.26 4.64 -7.67
C VAL A 281 -21.23 5.82 -7.56
N ASP A 282 -22.27 5.88 -8.38
CA ASP A 282 -23.26 6.96 -8.37
C ASP A 282 -23.92 7.11 -6.98
N THR A 283 -24.21 5.98 -6.34
CA THR A 283 -24.75 5.95 -4.96
C THR A 283 -23.76 6.57 -3.96
N VAL A 284 -22.48 6.21 -4.05
CA VAL A 284 -21.45 6.71 -3.15
C VAL A 284 -21.16 8.19 -3.40
N VAL A 285 -21.13 8.63 -4.66
CA VAL A 285 -20.93 10.03 -5.04
C VAL A 285 -22.07 10.90 -4.52
N GLY A 286 -23.33 10.47 -4.69
CA GLY A 286 -24.50 11.15 -4.14
C GLY A 286 -24.41 11.31 -2.63
N ALA A 287 -24.14 10.21 -1.92
CA ALA A 287 -23.98 10.22 -0.46
C ALA A 287 -22.83 11.13 0.01
N LEU A 288 -21.69 11.09 -0.69
CA LEU A 288 -20.53 11.93 -0.40
C LEU A 288 -20.82 13.40 -0.60
N THR A 289 -21.56 13.74 -1.66
CA THR A 289 -22.00 15.09 -1.99
C THR A 289 -22.89 15.68 -0.88
N GLU A 290 -23.89 14.93 -0.43
CA GLU A 290 -24.76 15.33 0.68
C GLU A 290 -23.96 15.49 1.98
N ALA A 291 -23.09 14.54 2.31
CA ALA A 291 -22.28 14.60 3.54
C ALA A 291 -21.23 15.73 3.56
N LEU A 292 -20.84 16.26 2.40
CA LEU A 292 -19.90 17.37 2.26
C LEU A 292 -20.59 18.74 2.25
N SER A 293 -21.85 18.80 1.91
CA SER A 293 -22.66 20.04 1.93
C SER A 293 -22.96 20.48 3.36
#